data_843b4cf812f57c02484b5e88aba33edd
#
_entry.id   843b4cf812f57c02484b5e88aba33edd
#
_cell.length_a   1.000
_cell.length_b   1.000
_cell.length_c   1.000
_cell.angle_alpha   90.00
_cell.angle_beta   90.00
_cell.angle_gamma   90.00
#
_symmetry.space_group_name_H-M   'P 1'
#
loop_
_entity.id
_entity.type
_entity.pdbx_description
1 polymer ?
#
loop_
_entity_poly.entity_id
_entity_poly.type
_entity_poly.pdbx_seq_one_letter_code
_entity_poly.pdbx_strand_id
1 'polypeptide(L)'
;MQVVHWASWCPRQSGMYESVKDQIKYERKAGLQSDLAEPNDKQKEGRVATDDGWLSPISWETAKKADIHVLHAAIPGEIRNMKGPKFVAVLHGPQEHMLLKEWVSNRKDESFNLHINILWKYDATVVLNKHEFDILELYDEYGRIHYIPNSIDLERYQGEEMTWKYINHPAIMSCDVLRMEKLPSHIIWAMPRIVKRIPEARLNLFSLSLEPISTYRNMFCRSKERKLENLCENIQLENNNLRPFMKGADIGFNNNISGIASRVTMEMMAMGVPVISYAGDYTPYHAKIWDLDSIAEQVEKCWKVLTKDGSILRQQTLQYAKDNFDREKEVKKYVELYTKLLEKKDG
;
A
#
# COMPACT_ATOMS: atom_id res chain seq x y z
N MET A 1 -11.63 -1.60 25.92
CA MET A 1 -11.81 -2.38 24.67
C MET A 1 -10.46 -2.92 24.24
N GLN A 2 -10.38 -4.23 24.13
CA GLN A 2 -9.19 -4.93 23.66
C GLN A 2 -9.39 -5.32 22.19
N VAL A 3 -8.45 -4.91 21.34
CA VAL A 3 -8.45 -5.16 19.88
C VAL A 3 -7.21 -5.98 19.52
N VAL A 4 -7.38 -7.00 18.70
CA VAL A 4 -6.27 -7.85 18.26
C VAL A 4 -6.25 -7.94 16.73
N HIS A 5 -5.09 -7.63 16.14
CA HIS A 5 -4.85 -7.65 14.71
C HIS A 5 -4.16 -8.93 14.26
N TRP A 6 -4.73 -9.60 13.27
CA TRP A 6 -4.20 -10.83 12.67
C TRP A 6 -3.56 -10.53 11.32
N ALA A 7 -2.23 -10.56 11.27
CA ALA A 7 -1.44 -10.25 10.07
C ALA A 7 -0.42 -11.35 9.72
N SER A 8 -0.66 -12.57 10.15
CA SER A 8 0.28 -13.69 10.16
C SER A 8 0.85 -14.12 8.80
N TRP A 9 0.14 -13.82 7.71
CA TRP A 9 0.57 -14.18 6.36
C TRP A 9 1.21 -13.02 5.59
N CYS A 10 1.30 -11.85 6.24
CA CYS A 10 1.91 -10.69 5.63
C CYS A 10 3.44 -10.78 5.75
N PRO A 11 4.19 -10.69 4.66
CA PRO A 11 5.62 -10.47 4.77
C PRO A 11 5.89 -9.21 5.60
N ARG A 12 6.80 -9.29 6.57
CA ARG A 12 7.07 -8.19 7.52
C ARG A 12 7.48 -6.87 6.86
N GLN A 13 8.03 -6.94 5.66
CA GLN A 13 8.41 -5.78 4.87
C GLN A 13 7.31 -5.33 3.90
N SER A 14 6.12 -5.91 3.98
CA SER A 14 5.01 -5.55 3.09
C SER A 14 4.32 -4.27 3.54
N GLY A 15 3.81 -3.51 2.58
CA GLY A 15 2.99 -2.34 2.86
C GLY A 15 1.75 -2.64 3.72
N MET A 16 1.23 -3.88 3.65
CA MET A 16 0.13 -4.33 4.48
C MET A 16 0.56 -4.45 5.96
N TYR A 17 1.71 -5.06 6.25
CA TYR A 17 2.22 -5.19 7.61
C TYR A 17 2.52 -3.82 8.24
N GLU A 18 3.14 -2.91 7.48
CA GLU A 18 3.37 -1.53 7.92
C GLU A 18 2.05 -0.80 8.19
N SER A 19 1.00 -1.05 7.39
CA SER A 19 -0.32 -0.48 7.63
C SER A 19 -0.94 -0.97 8.94
N VAL A 20 -0.76 -2.26 9.28
CA VAL A 20 -1.21 -2.84 10.56
C VAL A 20 -0.45 -2.21 11.73
N LYS A 21 0.86 -2.04 11.62
CA LYS A 21 1.68 -1.37 12.65
C LYS A 21 1.20 0.05 12.91
N ASP A 22 0.98 0.82 11.86
CA ASP A 22 0.49 2.19 11.98
C ASP A 22 -0.90 2.21 12.63
N GLN A 23 -1.78 1.27 12.28
CA GLN A 23 -3.11 1.17 12.87
C GLN A 23 -3.04 0.89 14.37
N ILE A 24 -2.29 -0.12 14.80
CA ILE A 24 -2.08 -0.45 16.22
C ILE A 24 -1.52 0.75 17.00
N LYS A 25 -0.51 1.46 16.43
CA LYS A 25 0.07 2.66 17.06
C LYS A 25 -1.01 3.70 17.36
N TYR A 26 -1.85 4.02 16.40
CA TYR A 26 -2.86 5.07 16.53
C TYR A 26 -4.09 4.62 17.32
N GLU A 27 -4.45 3.36 17.29
CA GLU A 27 -5.47 2.80 18.19
C GLU A 27 -5.04 2.88 19.66
N ARG A 28 -3.75 2.60 19.95
CA ARG A 28 -3.18 2.80 21.30
C ARG A 28 -3.20 4.28 21.70
N LYS A 29 -2.85 5.20 20.78
CA LYS A 29 -2.97 6.64 21.02
C LYS A 29 -4.42 7.07 21.31
N ALA A 30 -5.40 6.40 20.69
CA ALA A 30 -6.82 6.61 20.94
C ALA A 30 -7.35 5.94 22.24
N GLY A 31 -6.48 5.32 23.01
CA GLY A 31 -6.83 4.71 24.31
C GLY A 31 -7.31 3.27 24.23
N LEU A 32 -7.17 2.60 23.10
CA LEU A 32 -7.47 1.17 22.97
C LEU A 32 -6.28 0.32 23.45
N GLN A 33 -6.59 -0.85 23.99
CA GLN A 33 -5.61 -1.90 24.14
C GLN A 33 -5.55 -2.68 22.81
N SER A 34 -4.65 -2.26 21.92
CA SER A 34 -4.52 -2.83 20.57
C SER A 34 -3.18 -3.56 20.43
N ASP A 35 -3.24 -4.80 19.95
CA ASP A 35 -2.09 -5.70 19.88
C ASP A 35 -2.06 -6.50 18.58
N LEU A 36 -0.86 -7.00 18.24
CA LEU A 36 -0.65 -7.95 17.15
C LEU A 36 -0.76 -9.38 17.66
N ALA A 37 -1.40 -10.26 16.90
CA ALA A 37 -1.41 -11.69 17.14
C ALA A 37 -0.91 -12.49 15.94
N GLU A 38 -0.25 -13.59 16.22
CA GLU A 38 0.18 -14.59 15.24
C GLU A 38 -0.28 -15.99 15.65
N PRO A 39 -0.50 -16.92 14.69
CA PRO A 39 -0.81 -18.31 15.01
C PRO A 39 0.26 -18.97 15.86
N ASN A 40 -0.13 -19.93 16.68
CA ASN A 40 0.73 -20.63 17.65
C ASN A 40 1.97 -21.30 17.04
N ASP A 41 1.84 -21.84 15.84
CA ASP A 41 2.93 -22.47 15.09
C ASP A 41 4.08 -21.53 14.76
N LYS A 42 3.77 -20.25 14.53
CA LYS A 42 4.76 -19.20 14.23
C LYS A 42 5.36 -18.53 15.45
N GLN A 43 4.64 -18.49 16.57
CA GLN A 43 5.18 -17.97 17.84
C GLN A 43 6.37 -18.79 18.36
N LYS A 44 6.38 -20.11 18.10
CA LYS A 44 7.46 -21.02 18.49
C LYS A 44 8.77 -20.76 17.74
N GLU A 45 8.73 -20.07 16.60
CA GLU A 45 9.91 -19.79 15.79
C GLU A 45 10.70 -18.54 16.24
N GLY A 46 10.23 -17.82 17.27
CA GLY A 46 10.94 -16.67 17.86
C GLY A 46 11.21 -15.51 16.91
N ARG A 47 10.53 -15.44 15.77
CA ARG A 47 10.87 -14.54 14.64
C ARG A 47 10.19 -13.19 14.67
N VAL A 48 9.87 -12.65 15.82
CA VAL A 48 9.13 -11.40 15.91
C VAL A 48 9.91 -10.29 16.60
N ALA A 49 11.08 -9.97 16.07
CA ALA A 49 11.61 -8.63 16.27
C ALA A 49 11.10 -7.74 15.13
N THR A 50 10.31 -6.73 15.44
CA THR A 50 10.09 -5.61 14.53
C THR A 50 11.33 -4.72 14.60
N ASP A 51 11.72 -4.10 13.50
CA ASP A 51 12.88 -3.19 13.47
C ASP A 51 12.81 -2.09 14.52
N ASP A 52 11.61 -1.79 15.01
CA ASP A 52 11.31 -0.75 16.00
C ASP A 52 11.23 -1.28 17.44
N GLY A 53 11.28 -2.60 17.67
CA GLY A 53 11.27 -3.24 19.00
C GLY A 53 10.00 -3.03 19.85
N TRP A 54 9.03 -2.22 19.40
CA TRP A 54 7.87 -1.81 20.19
C TRP A 54 6.61 -2.67 19.99
N LEU A 55 6.57 -3.45 18.90
CA LEU A 55 5.42 -4.31 18.57
C LEU A 55 5.86 -5.77 18.52
N SER A 56 5.50 -6.54 19.54
CA SER A 56 5.64 -8.00 19.56
C SER A 56 4.27 -8.65 19.61
N PRO A 57 4.07 -9.81 18.97
CA PRO A 57 2.82 -10.51 19.08
C PRO A 57 2.53 -10.92 20.51
N ILE A 58 1.29 -10.76 20.94
CA ILE A 58 0.82 -11.28 22.19
C ILE A 58 0.62 -12.80 22.13
N SER A 59 0.57 -13.45 23.30
CA SER A 59 0.30 -14.88 23.37
C SER A 59 -1.07 -15.22 22.81
N TRP A 60 -1.19 -16.44 22.29
CA TRP A 60 -2.46 -16.98 21.80
C TRP A 60 -3.58 -16.91 22.83
N GLU A 61 -3.29 -17.26 24.10
CA GLU A 61 -4.27 -17.23 25.18
C GLU A 61 -4.73 -15.82 25.54
N THR A 62 -3.85 -14.83 25.36
CA THR A 62 -4.22 -13.42 25.52
C THR A 62 -5.08 -12.96 24.35
N ALA A 63 -4.70 -13.32 23.12
CA ALA A 63 -5.42 -12.94 21.93
C ALA A 63 -6.88 -13.42 21.93
N LYS A 64 -7.15 -14.64 22.42
CA LYS A 64 -8.50 -15.19 22.52
C LYS A 64 -9.46 -14.36 23.37
N LYS A 65 -8.95 -13.56 24.29
CA LYS A 65 -9.77 -12.74 25.23
C LYS A 65 -10.15 -11.39 24.68
N ALA A 66 -9.71 -11.05 23.47
CA ALA A 66 -10.01 -9.75 22.87
C ALA A 66 -11.51 -9.57 22.57
N ASP A 67 -11.97 -8.34 22.70
CA ASP A 67 -13.34 -7.96 22.36
C ASP A 67 -13.55 -7.93 20.83
N ILE A 68 -12.51 -7.48 20.10
CA ILE A 68 -12.50 -7.32 18.64
C ILE A 68 -11.29 -8.04 18.03
N HIS A 69 -11.55 -8.84 17.00
CA HIS A 69 -10.52 -9.43 16.15
C HIS A 69 -10.53 -8.78 14.77
N VAL A 70 -9.46 -8.11 14.42
CA VAL A 70 -9.26 -7.45 13.11
C VAL A 70 -8.37 -8.30 12.22
N LEU A 71 -8.84 -8.60 11.04
CA LEU A 71 -8.32 -9.60 10.14
C LEU A 71 -7.78 -8.95 8.88
N HIS A 72 -6.47 -8.89 8.76
CA HIS A 72 -5.78 -8.34 7.58
C HIS A 72 -5.37 -9.43 6.58
N ALA A 73 -5.46 -10.68 6.98
CA ALA A 73 -5.15 -11.86 6.20
C ALA A 73 -5.99 -13.04 6.72
N ALA A 74 -5.64 -14.28 6.35
CA ALA A 74 -6.36 -15.45 6.79
C ALA A 74 -6.38 -15.60 8.34
N ILE A 75 -7.52 -16.03 8.87
CA ILE A 75 -7.67 -16.33 10.30
C ILE A 75 -7.40 -17.79 10.57
N PRO A 76 -6.79 -18.14 11.72
CA PRO A 76 -6.80 -19.48 12.24
C PRO A 76 -8.24 -19.98 12.46
N GLY A 77 -8.54 -21.22 12.03
CA GLY A 77 -9.89 -21.77 12.10
C GLY A 77 -10.48 -21.80 13.52
N GLU A 78 -9.63 -21.94 14.53
CA GLU A 78 -10.03 -21.93 15.95
C GLU A 78 -10.62 -20.56 16.37
N ILE A 79 -10.03 -19.46 15.92
CA ILE A 79 -10.52 -18.11 16.22
C ILE A 79 -11.84 -17.85 15.50
N ARG A 80 -11.97 -18.30 14.24
CA ARG A 80 -13.19 -18.10 13.44
C ARG A 80 -14.46 -18.64 14.09
N ASN A 81 -14.33 -19.69 14.90
CA ASN A 81 -15.46 -20.39 15.52
C ASN A 81 -15.74 -19.93 16.96
N MET A 82 -15.02 -18.92 17.46
CA MET A 82 -15.26 -18.37 18.80
C MET A 82 -16.59 -17.64 18.85
N LYS A 83 -17.30 -17.80 19.96
CA LYS A 83 -18.51 -17.04 20.27
C LYS A 83 -18.17 -15.92 21.24
N GLY A 84 -18.77 -14.76 21.04
CA GLY A 84 -18.63 -13.58 21.92
C GLY A 84 -17.82 -12.44 21.31
N PRO A 85 -16.57 -12.63 20.85
CA PRO A 85 -15.83 -11.57 20.19
C PRO A 85 -16.48 -11.14 18.88
N LYS A 86 -16.25 -9.88 18.48
CA LYS A 86 -16.65 -9.35 17.16
C LYS A 86 -15.48 -9.46 16.17
N PHE A 87 -15.79 -9.73 14.92
CA PHE A 87 -14.82 -9.94 13.84
C PHE A 87 -14.93 -8.88 12.77
N VAL A 88 -13.83 -8.22 12.48
CA VAL A 88 -13.73 -7.18 11.45
C VAL A 88 -12.71 -7.63 10.40
N ALA A 89 -13.12 -7.83 9.16
CA ALA A 89 -12.20 -8.08 8.05
C ALA A 89 -11.75 -6.76 7.42
N VAL A 90 -10.47 -6.65 7.07
CA VAL A 90 -9.91 -5.51 6.32
C VAL A 90 -9.37 -5.99 4.98
N LEU A 91 -9.96 -5.54 3.89
CA LEU A 91 -9.59 -5.94 2.54
C LEU A 91 -8.49 -5.02 1.98
N HIS A 92 -7.27 -5.53 1.90
CA HIS A 92 -6.08 -4.78 1.45
C HIS A 92 -5.87 -4.75 -0.07
N GLY A 93 -6.70 -5.39 -0.84
CA GLY A 93 -6.61 -5.41 -2.29
C GLY A 93 -7.98 -5.41 -2.95
N PRO A 94 -8.10 -4.86 -4.16
CA PRO A 94 -9.36 -4.89 -4.88
C PRO A 94 -9.75 -6.33 -5.22
N GLN A 95 -11.02 -6.64 -5.01
CA GLN A 95 -11.56 -7.98 -5.30
C GLN A 95 -11.46 -8.34 -6.78
N GLU A 96 -11.60 -7.36 -7.66
CA GLU A 96 -11.39 -7.53 -9.11
C GLU A 96 -10.00 -8.06 -9.47
N HIS A 97 -8.96 -7.64 -8.74
CA HIS A 97 -7.61 -8.19 -8.91
C HIS A 97 -7.52 -9.66 -8.51
N MET A 98 -8.26 -10.06 -7.48
CA MET A 98 -8.29 -11.46 -7.07
C MET A 98 -8.98 -12.32 -8.14
N LEU A 99 -10.10 -11.83 -8.69
CA LEU A 99 -10.80 -12.47 -9.81
C LEU A 99 -9.92 -12.62 -11.04
N LEU A 100 -9.26 -11.54 -11.44
CA LEU A 100 -8.38 -11.54 -12.60
C LEU A 100 -7.21 -12.51 -12.39
N LYS A 101 -6.64 -12.53 -11.20
CA LYS A 101 -5.55 -13.44 -10.85
C LYS A 101 -5.98 -14.90 -10.91
N GLU A 102 -7.16 -15.24 -10.42
CA GLU A 102 -7.73 -16.58 -10.49
C GLU A 102 -7.98 -16.99 -11.93
N TRP A 103 -8.57 -16.11 -12.71
CA TRP A 103 -8.88 -16.38 -14.12
C TRP A 103 -7.61 -16.59 -14.94
N VAL A 104 -6.59 -15.75 -14.80
CA VAL A 104 -5.32 -15.85 -15.54
C VAL A 104 -4.49 -17.04 -15.08
N SER A 105 -4.50 -17.38 -13.78
CA SER A 105 -3.71 -18.51 -13.26
C SER A 105 -4.38 -19.86 -13.48
N ASN A 106 -5.62 -19.89 -13.98
CA ASN A 106 -6.46 -21.09 -14.08
C ASN A 106 -6.50 -21.91 -12.79
N ARG A 107 -6.21 -21.25 -11.65
CA ARG A 107 -6.33 -21.84 -10.34
C ARG A 107 -7.79 -21.72 -9.94
N LYS A 108 -8.44 -22.85 -9.75
CA LYS A 108 -9.71 -22.94 -9.04
C LYS A 108 -9.48 -22.71 -7.53
N ASP A 109 -8.74 -21.66 -7.20
CA ASP A 109 -8.64 -21.25 -5.83
C ASP A 109 -10.00 -20.71 -5.43
N GLU A 110 -10.58 -21.27 -4.41
CA GLU A 110 -11.83 -20.87 -3.79
C GLU A 110 -11.77 -19.44 -3.20
N SER A 111 -10.73 -18.66 -3.55
CA SER A 111 -10.43 -17.37 -2.94
C SER A 111 -11.49 -16.32 -3.26
N PHE A 112 -12.09 -16.35 -4.45
CA PHE A 112 -13.20 -15.45 -4.77
C PHE A 112 -14.46 -15.81 -3.99
N ASN A 113 -14.86 -17.07 -4.01
CA ASN A 113 -15.96 -17.56 -3.18
C ASN A 113 -15.65 -17.37 -1.69
N LEU A 114 -14.38 -17.47 -1.30
CA LEU A 114 -13.94 -17.18 0.05
C LEU A 114 -14.14 -15.71 0.38
N HIS A 115 -13.85 -14.78 -0.51
CA HIS A 115 -13.98 -13.33 -0.27
C HIS A 115 -15.44 -12.88 -0.22
N ILE A 116 -16.28 -13.32 -1.15
CA ILE A 116 -17.73 -13.05 -1.07
C ILE A 116 -18.33 -13.70 0.17
N ASN A 117 -17.98 -14.94 0.48
CA ASN A 117 -18.42 -15.61 1.71
C ASN A 117 -17.83 -14.97 2.99
N ILE A 118 -16.70 -14.27 2.91
CA ILE A 118 -16.13 -13.49 4.00
C ILE A 118 -17.05 -12.33 4.38
N LEU A 119 -17.62 -11.62 3.40
CA LEU A 119 -18.54 -10.51 3.64
C LEU A 119 -19.73 -10.92 4.51
N TRP A 120 -20.16 -12.17 4.40
CA TRP A 120 -21.30 -12.73 5.15
C TRP A 120 -20.95 -13.31 6.53
N LYS A 121 -19.66 -13.56 6.76
CA LYS A 121 -19.19 -14.27 7.96
C LYS A 121 -18.71 -13.37 9.09
N TYR A 122 -18.42 -12.11 8.80
CA TYR A 122 -17.88 -11.18 9.78
C TYR A 122 -18.93 -10.15 10.23
N ASP A 123 -18.74 -9.61 11.42
CA ASP A 123 -19.60 -8.56 11.97
C ASP A 123 -19.46 -7.26 11.17
N ALA A 124 -18.27 -7.00 10.61
CA ALA A 124 -18.01 -5.91 9.68
C ALA A 124 -16.89 -6.25 8.70
N THR A 125 -16.94 -5.63 7.53
CA THR A 125 -15.88 -5.67 6.52
C THR A 125 -15.46 -4.24 6.15
N VAL A 126 -14.20 -3.93 6.31
CA VAL A 126 -13.62 -2.64 5.94
C VAL A 126 -12.99 -2.75 4.56
N VAL A 127 -13.38 -1.85 3.68
CA VAL A 127 -12.86 -1.71 2.32
C VAL A 127 -12.05 -0.42 2.26
N LEU A 128 -10.84 -0.51 1.71
CA LEU A 128 -9.87 0.60 1.67
C LEU A 128 -9.99 1.48 0.42
N ASN A 129 -10.83 1.09 -0.53
CA ASN A 129 -11.01 1.76 -1.81
C ASN A 129 -12.49 2.13 -2.01
N LYS A 130 -12.73 3.40 -2.37
CA LYS A 130 -14.10 3.89 -2.58
C LYS A 130 -14.82 3.17 -3.71
N HIS A 131 -14.13 2.94 -4.85
CA HIS A 131 -14.72 2.23 -5.98
C HIS A 131 -15.17 0.81 -5.61
N GLU A 132 -14.32 0.08 -4.88
CA GLU A 132 -14.66 -1.26 -4.38
C GLU A 132 -15.82 -1.21 -3.37
N PHE A 133 -15.85 -0.19 -2.51
CA PHE A 133 -16.96 0.03 -1.59
C PHE A 133 -18.26 0.20 -2.36
N ASP A 134 -18.30 1.07 -3.38
CA ASP A 134 -19.51 1.34 -4.17
C ASP A 134 -20.05 0.09 -4.89
N ILE A 135 -19.17 -0.84 -5.25
CA ILE A 135 -19.57 -2.13 -5.84
C ILE A 135 -20.12 -3.07 -4.75
N LEU A 136 -19.39 -3.23 -3.65
CA LEU A 136 -19.74 -4.20 -2.61
C LEU A 136 -20.96 -3.76 -1.79
N GLU A 137 -21.17 -2.45 -1.63
CA GLU A 137 -22.35 -1.88 -0.97
C GLU A 137 -23.65 -2.32 -1.65
N LEU A 138 -23.65 -2.55 -2.97
CA LEU A 138 -24.80 -3.06 -3.71
C LEU A 138 -25.26 -4.46 -3.25
N TYR A 139 -24.37 -5.20 -2.61
CA TYR A 139 -24.62 -6.56 -2.10
C TYR A 139 -24.73 -6.60 -0.56
N ASP A 140 -24.62 -5.45 0.11
CA ASP A 140 -24.64 -5.36 1.57
C ASP A 140 -26.05 -5.26 2.16
N GLU A 141 -26.74 -6.39 2.24
CA GLU A 141 -28.09 -6.47 2.81
C GLU A 141 -28.14 -6.16 4.32
N TYR A 142 -26.99 -6.15 5.00
CA TYR A 142 -26.93 -6.07 6.48
C TYR A 142 -26.20 -4.84 7.02
N GLY A 143 -25.72 -3.94 6.16
CA GLY A 143 -24.95 -2.76 6.56
C GLY A 143 -23.63 -3.11 7.26
N ARG A 144 -22.93 -4.13 6.75
CA ARG A 144 -21.67 -4.63 7.32
C ARG A 144 -20.43 -4.14 6.58
N ILE A 145 -20.60 -3.53 5.41
CA ILE A 145 -19.49 -3.03 4.60
C ILE A 145 -19.24 -1.57 4.94
N HIS A 146 -18.01 -1.24 5.26
CA HIS A 146 -17.60 0.09 5.69
C HIS A 146 -16.42 0.58 4.85
N TYR A 147 -16.52 1.81 4.34
CA TYR A 147 -15.41 2.47 3.69
C TYR A 147 -14.54 3.22 4.71
N ILE A 148 -13.32 2.73 4.90
CA ILE A 148 -12.29 3.42 5.67
C ILE A 148 -11.04 3.43 4.79
N PRO A 149 -10.64 4.56 4.19
CA PRO A 149 -9.54 4.61 3.24
C PRO A 149 -8.22 4.21 3.88
N ASN A 150 -7.29 3.71 3.05
CA ASN A 150 -5.94 3.42 3.50
C ASN A 150 -5.23 4.72 3.85
N SER A 151 -4.34 4.65 4.84
CA SER A 151 -3.63 5.80 5.37
C SER A 151 -2.27 5.40 5.93
N ILE A 152 -1.45 6.38 6.28
CA ILE A 152 -0.09 6.19 6.79
C ILE A 152 0.17 7.04 8.04
N ASP A 153 1.19 6.68 8.80
CA ASP A 153 1.71 7.49 9.89
C ASP A 153 2.48 8.70 9.32
N LEU A 154 1.80 9.83 9.16
CA LEU A 154 2.40 11.04 8.59
C LEU A 154 3.58 11.58 9.39
N GLU A 155 3.60 11.41 10.73
CA GLU A 155 4.71 11.87 11.57
C GLU A 155 6.04 11.25 11.12
N ARG A 156 5.99 10.02 10.63
CA ARG A 156 7.14 9.24 10.16
C ARG A 156 7.83 9.85 8.93
N TYR A 157 7.12 10.67 8.15
CA TYR A 157 7.59 11.23 6.87
C TYR A 157 7.83 12.74 6.91
N GLN A 158 7.58 13.39 8.05
CA GLN A 158 7.74 14.85 8.22
C GLN A 158 9.09 15.24 8.85
N GLY A 159 9.91 14.30 9.28
CA GLY A 159 11.19 14.54 9.93
C GLY A 159 12.28 15.09 9.01
N GLU A 160 13.33 15.66 9.62
CA GLU A 160 14.57 16.00 8.93
C GLU A 160 15.40 14.75 8.68
N GLU A 161 15.04 13.99 7.67
CA GLU A 161 15.83 12.84 7.24
C GLU A 161 16.89 13.26 6.22
N MET A 162 17.99 12.51 6.21
CA MET A 162 18.99 12.61 5.16
C MET A 162 18.34 12.40 3.80
N THR A 163 18.43 13.39 2.92
CA THR A 163 17.88 13.31 1.56
C THR A 163 18.95 12.75 0.63
N TRP A 164 18.62 11.70 -0.11
CA TRP A 164 19.49 11.18 -1.15
C TRP A 164 19.63 12.21 -2.27
N LYS A 165 20.87 12.48 -2.70
CA LYS A 165 21.15 13.41 -3.80
C LYS A 165 21.32 12.64 -5.09
N TYR A 166 20.31 12.71 -5.95
CA TYR A 166 20.40 12.20 -7.30
C TYR A 166 21.28 13.12 -8.15
N ILE A 167 22.04 12.54 -9.10
CA ILE A 167 22.93 13.30 -9.98
C ILE A 167 22.15 13.85 -11.19
N ASN A 168 21.17 13.08 -11.65
CA ASN A 168 20.37 13.42 -12.84
C ASN A 168 18.93 13.77 -12.45
N HIS A 169 18.36 14.76 -13.13
CA HIS A 169 17.02 15.27 -12.88
C HIS A 169 16.20 15.41 -14.18
N PRO A 170 14.91 15.07 -14.18
CA PRO A 170 14.19 14.57 -13.02
C PRO A 170 14.62 13.16 -12.64
N ALA A 171 14.81 12.95 -11.34
CA ALA A 171 14.91 11.62 -10.75
C ALA A 171 13.50 11.05 -10.57
N ILE A 172 13.12 10.15 -11.44
CA ILE A 172 11.83 9.46 -11.38
C ILE A 172 11.99 8.23 -10.50
N MET A 173 11.13 8.08 -9.51
CA MET A 173 11.16 6.93 -8.61
C MET A 173 9.94 6.04 -8.82
N SER A 174 10.17 4.74 -8.98
CA SER A 174 9.14 3.71 -8.93
C SER A 174 9.53 2.64 -7.93
N CYS A 175 8.65 2.36 -6.98
CA CYS A 175 8.86 1.36 -5.96
C CYS A 175 7.58 0.54 -5.79
N ASP A 176 7.54 -0.60 -6.44
CA ASP A 176 6.39 -1.49 -6.38
C ASP A 176 6.86 -2.95 -6.38
N VAL A 177 6.04 -3.81 -5.77
CA VAL A 177 6.20 -5.24 -5.96
C VAL A 177 5.91 -5.56 -7.43
N LEU A 178 6.82 -6.29 -8.07
CA LEU A 178 6.69 -6.66 -9.48
C LEU A 178 5.59 -7.71 -9.66
N ARG A 179 4.36 -7.24 -9.82
CA ARG A 179 3.16 -8.04 -10.08
C ARG A 179 2.49 -7.57 -11.36
N MET A 180 1.72 -8.44 -12.00
CA MET A 180 1.05 -8.12 -13.28
C MET A 180 0.15 -6.89 -13.16
N GLU A 181 -0.61 -6.77 -12.09
CA GLU A 181 -1.52 -5.65 -11.83
C GLU A 181 -0.83 -4.31 -11.59
N LYS A 182 0.50 -4.33 -11.42
CA LYS A 182 1.30 -3.13 -11.21
C LYS A 182 2.08 -2.66 -12.42
N LEU A 183 2.01 -3.39 -13.52
CA LEU A 183 2.63 -3.08 -14.82
C LEU A 183 3.98 -2.34 -14.74
N PRO A 184 4.97 -2.80 -13.95
CA PRO A 184 6.24 -2.07 -13.75
C PRO A 184 7.03 -1.87 -15.04
N SER A 185 6.77 -2.70 -16.06
CA SER A 185 7.40 -2.58 -17.36
C SER A 185 7.01 -1.32 -18.13
N HIS A 186 5.85 -0.75 -17.89
CA HIS A 186 5.36 0.41 -18.66
C HIS A 186 6.25 1.64 -18.49
N ILE A 187 6.61 1.98 -17.25
CA ILE A 187 7.50 3.12 -17.02
C ILE A 187 8.90 2.86 -17.62
N ILE A 188 9.38 1.62 -17.55
CA ILE A 188 10.67 1.24 -18.17
C ILE A 188 10.60 1.44 -19.68
N TRP A 189 9.55 0.95 -20.34
CA TRP A 189 9.36 1.12 -21.79
C TRP A 189 9.10 2.55 -22.21
N ALA A 190 8.55 3.38 -21.32
CA ALA A 190 8.35 4.80 -21.58
C ALA A 190 9.67 5.61 -21.53
N MET A 191 10.72 5.12 -20.86
CA MET A 191 11.96 5.87 -20.66
C MET A 191 12.60 6.39 -21.95
N PRO A 192 12.70 5.66 -23.07
CA PRO A 192 13.21 6.22 -24.31
C PRO A 192 12.44 7.45 -24.83
N ARG A 193 11.10 7.48 -24.60
CA ARG A 193 10.27 8.62 -24.95
C ARG A 193 10.43 9.79 -23.99
N ILE A 194 10.58 9.47 -22.70
CA ILE A 194 10.84 10.47 -21.65
C ILE A 194 12.18 11.16 -21.93
N VAL A 195 13.25 10.39 -22.15
CA VAL A 195 14.61 10.94 -22.41
C VAL A 195 14.66 11.73 -23.71
N LYS A 196 13.87 11.38 -24.72
CA LYS A 196 13.74 12.20 -25.93
C LYS A 196 13.20 13.61 -25.64
N ARG A 197 12.34 13.75 -24.62
CA ARG A 197 11.73 15.02 -24.18
C ARG A 197 12.59 15.73 -23.12
N ILE A 198 13.19 14.93 -22.22
CA ILE A 198 13.98 15.39 -21.08
C ILE A 198 15.26 14.54 -21.01
N PRO A 199 16.34 14.95 -21.68
CA PRO A 199 17.56 14.13 -21.84
C PRO A 199 18.22 13.66 -20.54
N GLU A 200 18.08 14.47 -19.48
CA GLU A 200 18.69 14.19 -18.17
C GLU A 200 17.84 13.28 -17.28
N ALA A 201 16.60 12.95 -17.68
CA ALA A 201 15.71 12.12 -16.87
C ALA A 201 16.29 10.73 -16.60
N ARG A 202 16.14 10.24 -15.37
CA ARG A 202 16.53 8.89 -14.96
C ARG A 202 15.44 8.23 -14.16
N LEU A 203 15.28 6.92 -14.34
CA LEU A 203 14.35 6.09 -13.60
C LEU A 203 15.11 5.30 -12.55
N ASN A 204 14.68 5.43 -11.31
CA ASN A 204 15.21 4.69 -10.18
C ASN A 204 14.17 3.66 -9.75
N LEU A 205 14.48 2.38 -9.90
CA LEU A 205 13.61 1.26 -9.57
C LEU A 205 14.03 0.66 -8.23
N PHE A 206 13.07 0.57 -7.32
CA PHE A 206 13.24 -0.08 -6.04
C PHE A 206 12.28 -1.27 -5.93
N SER A 207 12.78 -2.41 -5.50
CA SER A 207 11.95 -3.57 -5.21
C SER A 207 12.49 -4.35 -4.02
N LEU A 208 11.59 -4.96 -3.27
CA LEU A 208 11.93 -5.85 -2.16
C LEU A 208 12.50 -7.21 -2.63
N SER A 209 12.37 -7.54 -3.90
CA SER A 209 12.87 -8.78 -4.49
C SER A 209 13.70 -8.50 -5.73
N LEU A 210 14.94 -8.98 -5.73
CA LEU A 210 15.88 -8.81 -6.84
C LEU A 210 15.60 -9.74 -8.03
N GLU A 211 15.07 -10.93 -7.79
CA GLU A 211 14.88 -11.92 -8.85
C GLU A 211 13.94 -11.43 -9.96
N PRO A 212 12.75 -10.88 -9.67
CA PRO A 212 11.91 -10.33 -10.72
C PRO A 212 12.55 -9.15 -11.43
N ILE A 213 13.31 -8.28 -10.72
CA ILE A 213 13.98 -7.13 -11.35
C ILE A 213 15.07 -7.61 -12.28
N SER A 214 15.90 -8.59 -11.88
CA SER A 214 16.94 -9.13 -12.74
C SER A 214 16.35 -9.76 -13.99
N THR A 215 15.22 -10.44 -13.89
CA THR A 215 14.48 -11.00 -15.01
C THR A 215 13.94 -9.90 -15.93
N TYR A 216 13.26 -8.88 -15.39
CA TYR A 216 12.79 -7.72 -16.15
C TYR A 216 13.94 -6.95 -16.76
N ARG A 217 15.01 -6.67 -16.02
CA ARG A 217 16.22 -6.05 -16.51
C ARG A 217 16.80 -6.86 -17.66
N ASN A 218 16.97 -8.19 -17.50
CA ASN A 218 17.48 -9.06 -18.55
C ASN A 218 16.59 -9.12 -19.78
N MET A 219 15.27 -9.08 -19.63
CA MET A 219 14.33 -9.02 -20.76
C MET A 219 14.45 -7.71 -21.53
N PHE A 220 14.63 -6.58 -20.84
CA PHE A 220 14.60 -5.24 -21.44
C PHE A 220 15.99 -4.74 -21.84
N CYS A 221 17.05 -5.15 -21.14
CA CYS A 221 18.41 -4.76 -21.43
C CYS A 221 19.11 -5.64 -22.48
N ARG A 222 18.50 -6.77 -22.88
CA ARG A 222 19.05 -7.63 -23.94
C ARG A 222 19.00 -7.02 -25.34
N SER A 223 18.21 -5.99 -25.58
CA SER A 223 18.29 -5.28 -26.83
C SER A 223 19.49 -4.33 -26.80
N LYS A 224 20.62 -4.78 -27.31
CA LYS A 224 21.88 -4.04 -27.43
C LYS A 224 21.75 -2.64 -28.07
N GLU A 225 20.63 -2.36 -28.72
CA GLU A 225 20.37 -1.12 -29.45
C GLU A 225 19.82 0.01 -28.58
N ARG A 226 19.35 -0.24 -27.35
CA ARG A 226 18.52 0.76 -26.64
C ARG A 226 19.17 1.42 -25.43
N LYS A 227 20.34 0.99 -24.97
CA LYS A 227 21.05 1.57 -23.80
C LYS A 227 20.14 1.85 -22.59
N LEU A 228 19.12 1.00 -22.38
CA LEU A 228 18.18 1.15 -21.25
C LEU A 228 18.88 1.01 -19.90
N GLU A 229 20.02 0.30 -19.87
CA GLU A 229 20.89 0.18 -18.70
C GLU A 229 21.33 1.53 -18.13
N ASN A 230 21.53 2.52 -19.00
CA ASN A 230 21.92 3.87 -18.60
C ASN A 230 20.71 4.75 -18.20
N LEU A 231 19.48 4.29 -18.43
CA LEU A 231 18.27 5.05 -18.16
C LEU A 231 17.54 4.57 -16.89
N CYS A 232 17.84 3.36 -16.44
CA CYS A 232 17.22 2.73 -15.29
C CYS A 232 18.30 2.29 -14.30
N GLU A 233 18.31 2.87 -13.13
CA GLU A 233 19.16 2.43 -12.03
C GLU A 233 18.33 1.54 -11.11
N ASN A 234 18.90 0.39 -10.73
CA ASN A 234 18.32 -0.47 -9.72
C ASN A 234 19.13 -0.29 -8.43
N ILE A 235 18.50 0.27 -7.42
CA ILE A 235 19.13 0.52 -6.13
C ILE A 235 18.73 -0.60 -5.18
N GLN A 236 19.72 -1.40 -4.80
CA GLN A 236 19.57 -2.40 -3.76
C GLN A 236 19.74 -1.72 -2.39
N LEU A 237 18.76 -1.89 -1.52
CA LEU A 237 18.82 -1.34 -0.17
C LEU A 237 19.31 -2.42 0.81
N GLU A 238 20.41 -2.14 1.50
CA GLU A 238 20.90 -3.02 2.55
C GLU A 238 19.92 -3.10 3.75
N ASN A 239 19.23 -1.98 4.06
CA ASN A 239 18.39 -1.84 5.25
C ASN A 239 16.91 -1.53 4.95
N ASN A 240 16.43 -1.74 3.72
CA ASN A 240 15.04 -1.46 3.29
C ASN A 240 14.50 -0.04 3.63
N ASN A 241 15.38 0.91 3.98
CA ASN A 241 14.98 2.29 4.25
C ASN A 241 14.88 3.09 2.95
N LEU A 242 13.66 3.19 2.42
CA LEU A 242 13.37 3.92 1.17
C LEU A 242 13.25 5.43 1.36
N ARG A 243 13.04 5.91 2.59
CA ARG A 243 12.70 7.31 2.87
C ARG A 243 13.70 8.34 2.32
N PRO A 244 15.03 8.19 2.49
CA PRO A 244 15.99 9.13 1.93
C PRO A 244 15.89 9.23 0.40
N PHE A 245 15.67 8.11 -0.28
CA PHE A 245 15.53 8.04 -1.73
C PHE A 245 14.21 8.65 -2.20
N MET A 246 13.10 8.36 -1.52
CA MET A 246 11.80 8.98 -1.79
C MET A 246 11.90 10.51 -1.67
N LYS A 247 12.46 11.00 -0.56
CA LYS A 247 12.59 12.43 -0.29
C LYS A 247 13.45 13.17 -1.33
N GLY A 248 14.46 12.48 -1.87
CA GLY A 248 15.34 13.03 -2.91
C GLY A 248 14.72 12.99 -4.32
N ALA A 249 13.71 12.18 -4.55
CA ALA A 249 13.10 12.05 -5.86
C ALA A 249 12.35 13.33 -6.29
N ASP A 250 12.33 13.58 -7.60
CA ASP A 250 11.55 14.69 -8.16
C ASP A 250 10.13 14.27 -8.46
N ILE A 251 9.95 13.07 -9.00
CA ILE A 251 8.65 12.54 -9.45
C ILE A 251 8.53 11.08 -9.01
N GLY A 252 7.42 10.74 -8.37
CA GLY A 252 7.02 9.37 -8.13
C GLY A 252 6.19 8.81 -9.29
N PHE A 253 6.29 7.50 -9.52
CA PHE A 253 5.41 6.82 -10.48
C PHE A 253 4.70 5.66 -9.80
N ASN A 254 3.36 5.74 -9.73
CA ASN A 254 2.51 4.68 -9.22
C ASN A 254 2.08 3.76 -10.37
N ASN A 255 2.61 2.55 -10.39
CA ASN A 255 2.31 1.55 -11.42
C ASN A 255 0.94 0.88 -11.26
N ASN A 256 0.18 1.18 -10.21
CA ASN A 256 -1.09 0.53 -9.93
C ASN A 256 -2.17 0.95 -10.92
N ILE A 257 -2.65 0.00 -11.73
CA ILE A 257 -3.69 0.24 -12.75
C ILE A 257 -5.07 0.52 -12.14
N SER A 258 -5.33 0.10 -10.91
CA SER A 258 -6.62 0.33 -10.24
C SER A 258 -6.81 1.78 -9.74
N GLY A 259 -5.81 2.65 -9.91
CA GLY A 259 -5.88 4.01 -9.43
C GLY A 259 -5.86 4.18 -7.91
N ILE A 260 -5.62 3.11 -7.16
CA ILE A 260 -5.48 3.19 -5.71
C ILE A 260 -4.11 3.78 -5.39
N ALA A 261 -4.06 4.75 -4.48
CA ALA A 261 -2.80 5.20 -3.92
C ALA A 261 -2.15 4.02 -3.16
N SER A 262 -1.05 3.50 -3.71
CA SER A 262 -0.25 2.50 -3.00
C SER A 262 0.36 3.13 -1.75
N ARG A 263 0.77 2.30 -0.78
CA ARG A 263 1.44 2.83 0.41
C ARG A 263 2.65 3.70 0.05
N VAL A 264 3.49 3.24 -0.87
CA VAL A 264 4.65 3.99 -1.38
C VAL A 264 4.23 5.33 -2.00
N THR A 265 3.10 5.36 -2.73
CA THR A 265 2.53 6.60 -3.27
C THR A 265 2.19 7.59 -2.17
N MET A 266 1.49 7.14 -1.13
CA MET A 266 1.12 7.97 0.02
C MET A 266 2.37 8.49 0.75
N GLU A 267 3.38 7.65 0.93
CA GLU A 267 4.65 7.98 1.56
C GLU A 267 5.43 9.04 0.76
N MET A 268 5.56 8.89 -0.55
CA MET A 268 6.16 9.90 -1.42
C MET A 268 5.42 11.24 -1.33
N MET A 269 4.09 11.22 -1.40
CA MET A 269 3.28 12.43 -1.30
C MET A 269 3.38 13.08 0.07
N ALA A 270 3.51 12.32 1.15
CA ALA A 270 3.75 12.83 2.50
C ALA A 270 5.11 13.52 2.65
N MET A 271 6.05 13.27 1.74
CA MET A 271 7.33 13.99 1.63
C MET A 271 7.30 15.11 0.57
N GLY A 272 6.14 15.42 0.01
CA GLY A 272 5.96 16.46 -0.99
C GLY A 272 6.42 16.07 -2.40
N VAL A 273 6.59 14.78 -2.69
CA VAL A 273 6.97 14.30 -4.02
C VAL A 273 5.71 14.10 -4.87
N PRO A 274 5.51 14.85 -5.97
CA PRO A 274 4.38 14.65 -6.84
C PRO A 274 4.45 13.29 -7.54
N VAL A 275 3.29 12.67 -7.75
CA VAL A 275 3.20 11.32 -8.30
C VAL A 275 2.42 11.33 -9.60
N ILE A 276 2.88 10.57 -10.59
CA ILE A 276 2.16 10.24 -11.81
C ILE A 276 1.48 8.89 -11.60
N SER A 277 0.24 8.77 -12.05
CA SER A 277 -0.57 7.56 -11.92
C SER A 277 -1.40 7.32 -13.18
N TYR A 278 -1.96 6.11 -13.31
CA TYR A 278 -2.94 5.82 -14.37
C TYR A 278 -4.34 6.32 -14.03
N ALA A 279 -4.68 6.39 -12.77
CA ALA A 279 -5.96 6.88 -12.29
C ALA A 279 -5.83 7.33 -10.81
N GLY A 280 -6.90 7.89 -10.25
CA GLY A 280 -6.97 8.29 -8.84
C GLY A 280 -6.97 9.80 -8.64
N ASP A 281 -7.76 10.25 -7.68
CA ASP A 281 -8.01 11.70 -7.44
C ASP A 281 -6.85 12.40 -6.72
N TYR A 282 -5.83 11.64 -6.30
CA TYR A 282 -4.70 12.17 -5.52
C TYR A 282 -3.63 12.88 -6.35
N THR A 283 -3.71 12.85 -7.68
CA THR A 283 -2.77 13.54 -8.56
C THR A 283 -3.47 14.11 -9.80
N PRO A 284 -3.04 15.27 -10.32
CA PRO A 284 -3.52 15.79 -11.60
C PRO A 284 -2.78 15.17 -12.81
N TYR A 285 -1.78 14.31 -12.58
CA TYR A 285 -0.92 13.75 -13.62
C TYR A 285 -1.34 12.32 -13.95
N HIS A 286 -2.29 12.18 -14.88
CA HIS A 286 -2.85 10.90 -15.27
C HIS A 286 -2.29 10.44 -16.62
N ALA A 287 -1.56 9.32 -16.59
CA ALA A 287 -1.13 8.64 -17.79
C ALA A 287 -2.21 7.63 -18.25
N LYS A 288 -2.35 7.44 -19.55
CA LYS A 288 -3.22 6.39 -20.07
C LYS A 288 -2.52 5.03 -19.98
N ILE A 289 -3.26 4.02 -19.54
CA ILE A 289 -2.77 2.63 -19.50
C ILE A 289 -2.42 2.20 -20.93
N TRP A 290 -1.30 1.49 -21.10
CA TRP A 290 -0.76 1.02 -22.38
C TRP A 290 -0.29 2.12 -23.36
N ASP A 291 -0.29 3.38 -22.96
CA ASP A 291 0.16 4.50 -23.77
C ASP A 291 1.46 5.10 -23.24
N LEU A 292 2.58 4.67 -23.82
CA LEU A 292 3.92 5.10 -23.39
C LEU A 292 4.20 6.59 -23.69
N ASP A 293 3.55 7.14 -24.71
CA ASP A 293 3.66 8.57 -25.02
C ASP A 293 2.90 9.40 -24.00
N SER A 294 1.73 8.93 -23.58
CA SER A 294 0.98 9.56 -22.48
C SER A 294 1.79 9.58 -21.18
N ILE A 295 2.51 8.50 -20.83
CA ILE A 295 3.41 8.50 -19.67
C ILE A 295 4.47 9.59 -19.82
N ALA A 296 5.15 9.66 -20.97
CA ALA A 296 6.19 10.65 -21.22
C ALA A 296 5.67 12.09 -21.17
N GLU A 297 4.46 12.33 -21.67
CA GLU A 297 3.78 13.63 -21.58
C GLU A 297 3.49 14.04 -20.15
N GLN A 298 3.00 13.14 -19.31
CA GLN A 298 2.72 13.47 -17.92
C GLN A 298 4.01 13.73 -17.12
N VAL A 299 5.08 12.98 -17.40
CA VAL A 299 6.41 13.25 -16.81
C VAL A 299 6.89 14.64 -17.21
N GLU A 300 6.82 14.99 -18.50
CA GLU A 300 7.23 16.30 -19.00
C GLU A 300 6.39 17.43 -18.40
N LYS A 301 5.07 17.24 -18.33
CA LYS A 301 4.15 18.21 -17.73
C LYS A 301 4.47 18.46 -16.25
N CYS A 302 4.64 17.40 -15.48
CA CYS A 302 4.99 17.47 -14.06
C CYS A 302 6.36 18.15 -13.88
N TRP A 303 7.36 17.79 -14.68
CA TRP A 303 8.70 18.38 -14.63
C TRP A 303 8.71 19.87 -14.96
N LYS A 304 7.96 20.30 -15.97
CA LYS A 304 7.81 21.73 -16.30
C LYS A 304 7.24 22.55 -15.13
N VAL A 305 6.28 21.98 -14.38
CA VAL A 305 5.75 22.65 -13.20
C VAL A 305 6.79 22.66 -12.07
N LEU A 306 7.48 21.55 -11.84
CA LEU A 306 8.53 21.46 -10.82
C LEU A 306 9.67 22.44 -11.05
N THR A 307 10.08 22.64 -12.30
CA THR A 307 11.17 23.60 -12.63
C THR A 307 10.75 25.05 -12.53
N LYS A 308 9.47 25.35 -12.69
CA LYS A 308 8.94 26.71 -12.62
C LYS A 308 8.47 27.08 -11.21
N ASP A 309 7.65 26.22 -10.60
CA ASP A 309 6.93 26.49 -9.35
C ASP A 309 7.02 25.27 -8.38
N GLY A 310 8.19 24.62 -8.31
CA GLY A 310 8.37 23.33 -7.62
C GLY A 310 8.03 23.37 -6.13
N SER A 311 8.30 24.49 -5.44
CA SER A 311 7.94 24.63 -4.04
C SER A 311 6.42 24.59 -3.83
N ILE A 312 5.66 25.23 -4.70
CA ILE A 312 4.19 25.26 -4.63
C ILE A 312 3.63 23.86 -4.89
N LEU A 313 4.09 23.18 -5.96
CA LEU A 313 3.61 21.83 -6.27
C LEU A 313 3.91 20.84 -5.14
N ARG A 314 5.12 20.90 -4.56
CA ARG A 314 5.50 20.06 -3.42
C ARG A 314 4.65 20.35 -2.18
N GLN A 315 4.36 21.60 -1.89
CA GLN A 315 3.47 21.98 -0.79
C GLN A 315 2.03 21.49 -1.01
N GLN A 316 1.50 21.64 -2.22
CA GLN A 316 0.16 21.14 -2.58
C GLN A 316 0.07 19.61 -2.43
N THR A 317 1.10 18.91 -2.89
CA THR A 317 1.20 17.45 -2.76
C THR A 317 1.23 17.02 -1.28
N LEU A 318 2.05 17.67 -0.47
CA LEU A 318 2.13 17.43 0.96
C LEU A 318 0.82 17.73 1.68
N GLN A 319 0.15 18.84 1.31
CA GLN A 319 -1.13 19.21 1.90
C GLN A 319 -2.20 18.18 1.57
N TYR A 320 -2.26 17.72 0.31
CA TYR A 320 -3.18 16.65 -0.07
C TYR A 320 -2.96 15.38 0.78
N ALA A 321 -1.70 14.99 0.98
CA ALA A 321 -1.37 13.82 1.82
C ALA A 321 -1.84 14.00 3.26
N LYS A 322 -1.65 15.19 3.84
CA LYS A 322 -2.12 15.52 5.20
C LYS A 322 -3.65 15.48 5.34
N ASP A 323 -4.34 15.87 4.30
CA ASP A 323 -5.80 15.93 4.32
C ASP A 323 -6.44 14.55 4.12
N ASN A 324 -5.81 13.68 3.31
CA ASN A 324 -6.43 12.45 2.82
C ASN A 324 -5.76 11.15 3.30
N PHE A 325 -4.50 11.18 3.78
CA PHE A 325 -3.77 9.96 4.14
C PHE A 325 -3.37 9.90 5.62
N ASP A 326 -3.98 10.70 6.46
CA ASP A 326 -3.65 10.79 7.89
C ASP A 326 -4.25 9.62 8.67
N ARG A 327 -3.38 8.74 9.18
CA ARG A 327 -3.78 7.58 9.99
C ARG A 327 -4.52 7.97 11.26
N GLU A 328 -4.19 9.09 11.88
CA GLU A 328 -4.86 9.53 13.09
C GLU A 328 -6.34 9.86 12.86
N LYS A 329 -6.64 10.46 11.70
CA LYS A 329 -8.03 10.73 11.31
C LYS A 329 -8.79 9.43 11.00
N GLU A 330 -8.14 8.51 10.28
CA GLU A 330 -8.79 7.28 9.85
C GLU A 330 -9.04 6.30 10.99
N VAL A 331 -8.13 6.22 11.97
CA VAL A 331 -8.31 5.35 13.15
C VAL A 331 -9.55 5.73 13.96
N LYS A 332 -9.97 7.00 13.99
CA LYS A 332 -11.22 7.40 14.65
C LYS A 332 -12.44 6.66 14.09
N LYS A 333 -12.46 6.44 12.77
CA LYS A 333 -13.53 5.67 12.10
C LYS A 333 -13.53 4.19 12.53
N TYR A 334 -12.34 3.60 12.71
CA TYR A 334 -12.23 2.24 13.25
C TYR A 334 -12.73 2.16 14.69
N VAL A 335 -12.36 3.12 15.56
CA VAL A 335 -12.83 3.17 16.95
C VAL A 335 -14.34 3.30 17.01
N GLU A 336 -14.94 4.16 16.18
CA GLU A 336 -16.39 4.30 16.08
C GLU A 336 -17.05 3.00 15.60
N LEU A 337 -16.48 2.33 14.61
CA LEU A 337 -16.96 1.04 14.13
C LEU A 337 -16.95 -0.02 15.24
N TYR A 338 -15.82 -0.17 15.93
CA TYR A 338 -15.67 -1.14 17.01
C TYR A 338 -16.67 -0.88 18.14
N THR A 339 -16.86 0.38 18.53
CA THR A 339 -17.82 0.77 19.55
C THR A 339 -19.22 0.37 19.16
N LYS A 340 -19.65 0.68 17.92
CA LYS A 340 -20.98 0.30 17.40
C LYS A 340 -21.19 -1.21 17.38
N LEU A 341 -20.14 -1.99 17.06
CA LEU A 341 -20.24 -3.45 17.02
C LEU A 341 -20.45 -4.06 18.41
N LEU A 342 -19.82 -3.48 19.44
CA LEU A 342 -19.97 -3.94 20.82
C LEU A 342 -21.30 -3.50 21.46
N GLU A 343 -21.87 -2.37 21.01
CA GLU A 343 -23.17 -1.89 21.47
C GLU A 343 -24.34 -2.68 20.88
N LYS A 344 -24.18 -3.25 19.68
CA LYS A 344 -25.16 -4.16 19.11
C LYS A 344 -25.23 -5.42 19.96
N LYS A 345 -26.26 -5.50 20.82
CA LYS A 345 -26.60 -6.76 21.50
C LYS A 345 -26.92 -7.79 20.43
N ASP A 346 -26.37 -9.01 20.62
CA ASP A 346 -26.70 -10.14 19.75
C ASP A 346 -28.23 -10.33 19.79
N GLY A 347 -28.91 -9.97 18.69
CA GLY A 347 -30.34 -10.13 18.51
C GLY A 347 -30.67 -11.57 18.09
#